data_7e6fb7bf942aef691eb1678b38e745c4
#
_entry.id   7e6fb7bf942aef691eb1678b38e745c4
#
_cell.length_a   1.000
_cell.length_b   1.000
_cell.length_c   1.000
_cell.angle_alpha   90.00
_cell.angle_beta   90.00
_cell.angle_gamma   90.00
#
_symmetry.space_group_name_H-M   'P 1'
#
loop_
_entity.id
_entity.type
_entity.pdbx_description
1 polymer ?
#
loop_
_entity_poly.entity_id
_entity_poly.type
_entity_poly.pdbx_seq_one_letter_code
_entity_poly.pdbx_strand_id
1 'polypeptide(L)'
;MDYVKKYRNQIYIAVTVIALVVAVVLCLDYSIRRKAEKEEAAQTVTTIKEKEKKDRAVITVNTKTIQDGLANMGVLITQEYYFTQVETYSKDKKIMFVFPSSSGFTYSYDGAVLAGVDFAGIQIETNNETKTITVKMPASEIQAVTIDKDTFKVYSEKDSLWNPLKLEDYNVSLVEFEDAAKKKALAGGILTRSDEQARSLVREFIGSLPGTASYTVTFQ
;
A
#
# COMPACT_ATOMS: atom_id res chain seq x y z
N MET A 1 -20.74 92.85 -7.84
CA MET A 1 -20.23 91.62 -8.53
C MET A 1 -18.70 91.52 -8.58
N ASP A 2 -17.98 92.45 -7.99
CA ASP A 2 -16.51 92.56 -8.12
C ASP A 2 -15.68 91.94 -7.02
N TYR A 3 -16.28 91.66 -5.86
CA TYR A 3 -15.56 91.03 -4.75
C TYR A 3 -15.17 89.55 -5.06
N VAL A 4 -15.98 88.82 -5.77
CA VAL A 4 -15.73 87.41 -6.12
C VAL A 4 -14.57 87.26 -7.14
N LYS A 5 -14.40 88.26 -8.03
CA LYS A 5 -13.33 88.23 -9.03
C LYS A 5 -11.94 88.51 -8.41
N LYS A 6 -11.88 89.38 -7.37
CA LYS A 6 -10.62 89.78 -6.70
C LYS A 6 -10.02 88.63 -5.86
N TYR A 7 -10.88 87.78 -5.29
CA TYR A 7 -10.42 86.65 -4.44
C TYR A 7 -10.41 85.32 -5.15
N ARG A 8 -10.84 85.19 -6.39
CA ARG A 8 -10.93 83.96 -7.18
C ARG A 8 -9.60 83.22 -7.25
N ASN A 9 -8.50 83.94 -7.51
CA ASN A 9 -7.18 83.32 -7.58
C ASN A 9 -6.67 82.85 -6.23
N GLN A 10 -7.00 83.54 -5.15
CA GLN A 10 -6.61 83.13 -3.79
C GLN A 10 -7.39 81.91 -3.32
N ILE A 11 -8.67 81.78 -3.72
CA ILE A 11 -9.50 80.61 -3.44
C ILE A 11 -8.97 79.41 -4.21
N TYR A 12 -8.60 79.52 -5.49
CA TYR A 12 -7.99 78.44 -6.24
C TYR A 12 -6.67 77.96 -5.67
N ILE A 13 -5.81 78.86 -5.22
CA ILE A 13 -4.54 78.55 -4.56
C ILE A 13 -4.80 77.86 -3.23
N ALA A 14 -5.76 78.31 -2.44
CA ALA A 14 -6.10 77.62 -1.19
C ALA A 14 -6.65 76.23 -1.41
N VAL A 15 -7.53 76.00 -2.39
CA VAL A 15 -8.09 74.69 -2.75
C VAL A 15 -7.00 73.73 -3.28
N THR A 16 -6.07 74.25 -4.11
CA THR A 16 -4.96 73.42 -4.62
C THR A 16 -3.98 73.04 -3.51
N VAL A 17 -3.69 73.92 -2.54
CA VAL A 17 -2.85 73.60 -1.39
C VAL A 17 -3.52 72.55 -0.50
N ILE A 18 -4.83 72.67 -0.23
CA ILE A 18 -5.57 71.72 0.57
C ILE A 18 -5.57 70.39 -0.14
N ALA A 19 -5.81 70.27 -1.47
CA ALA A 19 -5.79 69.09 -2.24
C ALA A 19 -4.41 68.39 -2.21
N LEU A 20 -3.33 69.15 -2.31
CA LEU A 20 -1.95 68.62 -2.18
C LEU A 20 -1.68 68.08 -0.78
N VAL A 21 -2.09 68.77 0.29
CA VAL A 21 -1.94 68.24 1.65
C VAL A 21 -2.70 66.95 1.85
N VAL A 22 -3.94 66.84 1.36
CA VAL A 22 -4.74 65.64 1.44
C VAL A 22 -4.06 64.50 0.66
N ALA A 23 -3.54 64.78 -0.54
CA ALA A 23 -2.82 63.76 -1.33
C ALA A 23 -1.56 63.26 -0.62
N VAL A 24 -0.79 64.13 0.00
CA VAL A 24 0.40 63.81 0.81
C VAL A 24 0.02 62.91 2.01
N VAL A 25 -1.04 63.28 2.73
CA VAL A 25 -1.52 62.53 3.89
C VAL A 25 -1.97 61.13 3.46
N LEU A 26 -2.71 60.99 2.35
CA LEU A 26 -3.14 59.71 1.83
C LEU A 26 -1.95 58.84 1.35
N CYS A 27 -0.94 59.43 0.72
CA CYS A 27 0.28 58.74 0.32
C CYS A 27 1.09 58.24 1.53
N LEU A 28 1.16 59.02 2.59
CA LEU A 28 1.83 58.63 3.84
C LEU A 28 1.08 57.50 4.53
N ASP A 29 -0.25 57.58 4.63
CA ASP A 29 -1.07 56.53 5.23
C ASP A 29 -0.99 55.22 4.42
N TYR A 30 -1.02 55.30 3.10
CA TYR A 30 -0.81 54.16 2.22
C TYR A 30 0.58 53.50 2.37
N SER A 31 1.61 54.34 2.49
CA SER A 31 2.98 53.84 2.65
C SER A 31 3.22 53.19 4.02
N ILE A 32 2.59 53.73 5.09
CA ILE A 32 2.63 53.16 6.45
C ILE A 32 1.89 51.81 6.49
N ARG A 33 0.68 51.75 5.91
CA ARG A 33 -0.08 50.48 5.84
C ARG A 33 0.66 49.40 5.06
N ARG A 34 1.27 49.76 3.93
CA ARG A 34 2.04 48.85 3.12
C ARG A 34 3.32 48.32 3.80
N LYS A 35 3.92 49.14 4.68
CA LYS A 35 5.05 48.67 5.52
C LYS A 35 4.58 47.74 6.63
N ALA A 36 3.47 48.09 7.31
CA ALA A 36 2.89 47.24 8.34
C ALA A 36 2.47 45.86 7.80
N GLU A 37 1.81 45.80 6.63
CA GLU A 37 1.44 44.54 5.98
C GLU A 37 2.67 43.68 5.61
N LYS A 38 3.76 44.30 5.16
CA LYS A 38 5.01 43.59 4.84
C LYS A 38 5.73 43.06 6.09
N GLU A 39 5.71 43.80 7.18
CA GLU A 39 6.29 43.39 8.46
C GLU A 39 5.47 42.27 9.11
N GLU A 40 4.14 42.34 9.04
CA GLU A 40 3.23 41.31 9.55
C GLU A 40 3.35 40.03 8.75
N ALA A 41 3.44 40.10 7.40
CA ALA A 41 3.68 38.96 6.52
C ALA A 41 5.06 38.33 6.77
N ALA A 42 6.09 39.13 6.99
CA ALA A 42 7.44 38.65 7.30
C ALA A 42 7.51 37.95 8.67
N GLN A 43 6.83 38.51 9.69
CA GLN A 43 6.73 37.90 11.02
C GLN A 43 5.95 36.60 10.98
N THR A 44 4.84 36.53 10.21
CA THR A 44 4.04 35.32 10.05
C THR A 44 4.86 34.21 9.38
N VAL A 45 5.62 34.52 8.32
CA VAL A 45 6.50 33.57 7.63
C VAL A 45 7.63 33.07 8.55
N THR A 46 8.19 33.97 9.38
CA THR A 46 9.24 33.59 10.33
C THR A 46 8.69 32.71 11.44
N THR A 47 7.50 33.03 11.96
CA THR A 47 6.83 32.24 13.01
C THR A 47 6.41 30.86 12.49
N ILE A 48 5.95 30.75 11.22
CA ILE A 48 5.63 29.48 10.59
C ILE A 48 6.90 28.64 10.41
N LYS A 49 8.01 29.24 9.94
CA LYS A 49 9.29 28.54 9.79
C LYS A 49 9.91 28.11 11.12
N GLU A 50 9.75 28.87 12.18
CA GLU A 50 10.18 28.48 13.53
C GLU A 50 9.27 27.39 14.13
N LYS A 51 7.97 27.44 13.87
CA LYS A 51 7.04 26.40 14.29
C LYS A 51 7.29 25.09 13.53
N GLU A 52 7.51 25.15 12.21
CA GLU A 52 7.93 23.99 11.42
C GLU A 52 9.30 23.41 11.84
N LYS A 53 10.22 24.26 12.33
CA LYS A 53 11.51 23.80 12.89
C LYS A 53 11.37 23.19 14.28
N LYS A 54 10.40 23.66 15.08
CA LYS A 54 10.11 23.14 16.42
C LYS A 54 9.24 21.88 16.38
N ASP A 55 8.32 21.79 15.40
CA ASP A 55 7.48 20.60 15.16
C ASP A 55 8.17 19.55 14.27
N ARG A 56 9.38 19.79 13.78
CA ARG A 56 10.30 18.70 13.48
C ARG A 56 10.77 18.11 14.81
N ALA A 57 9.84 17.47 15.52
CA ALA A 57 10.21 16.43 16.44
C ALA A 57 11.22 15.55 15.67
N VAL A 58 12.41 15.43 16.19
CA VAL A 58 13.34 14.38 15.76
C VAL A 58 12.57 13.10 16.09
N ILE A 59 11.80 12.63 15.09
CA ILE A 59 11.16 11.32 15.18
C ILE A 59 12.34 10.36 15.20
N THR A 60 12.82 10.08 16.39
CA THR A 60 13.74 8.99 16.61
C THR A 60 12.90 7.76 16.35
N VAL A 61 13.01 7.23 15.13
CA VAL A 61 12.35 5.98 14.76
C VAL A 61 12.96 4.93 15.68
N ASN A 62 12.24 4.59 16.73
CA ASN A 62 12.66 3.50 17.59
C ASN A 62 12.24 2.17 16.98
N THR A 63 12.93 1.12 17.34
CA THR A 63 12.65 -0.27 16.92
C THR A 63 11.17 -0.62 17.03
N LYS A 64 10.51 -0.17 18.10
CA LYS A 64 9.10 -0.44 18.36
C LYS A 64 8.18 0.17 17.29
N THR A 65 8.43 1.39 16.82
CA THR A 65 7.62 2.03 15.77
C THR A 65 7.68 1.24 14.47
N ILE A 66 8.86 0.72 14.09
CA ILE A 66 9.02 -0.11 12.90
C ILE A 66 8.29 -1.44 13.09
N GLN A 67 8.49 -2.08 14.23
CA GLN A 67 7.90 -3.38 14.53
C GLN A 67 6.38 -3.32 14.61
N ASP A 68 5.83 -2.35 15.34
CA ASP A 68 4.37 -2.18 15.45
C ASP A 68 3.74 -1.86 14.09
N GLY A 69 4.42 -1.06 13.27
CA GLY A 69 3.95 -0.74 11.91
C GLY A 69 3.87 -1.97 11.01
N LEU A 70 4.89 -2.84 11.04
CA LEU A 70 4.92 -4.08 10.27
C LEU A 70 3.95 -5.12 10.85
N ALA A 71 3.94 -5.32 12.16
CA ALA A 71 3.05 -6.29 12.82
C ALA A 71 1.56 -5.98 12.57
N ASN A 72 1.19 -4.71 12.48
CA ASN A 72 -0.18 -4.29 12.18
C ASN A 72 -0.63 -4.61 10.74
N MET A 73 0.28 -4.97 9.84
CA MET A 73 -0.07 -5.43 8.49
C MET A 73 -0.61 -6.86 8.50
N GLY A 74 -0.33 -7.64 9.57
CA GLY A 74 -0.77 -9.03 9.68
C GLY A 74 -0.18 -9.92 8.59
N VAL A 75 -1.00 -10.82 8.04
CA VAL A 75 -0.59 -11.68 6.92
C VAL A 75 -0.65 -10.89 5.61
N LEU A 76 0.49 -10.78 4.93
CA LEU A 76 0.59 -10.12 3.63
C LEU A 76 0.83 -11.14 2.52
N ILE A 77 -0.10 -11.21 1.57
CA ILE A 77 0.07 -11.98 0.34
C ILE A 77 1.07 -11.22 -0.54
N THR A 78 2.18 -11.84 -0.88
CA THR A 78 3.26 -11.25 -1.67
C THR A 78 3.45 -11.90 -3.03
N GLN A 79 2.89 -13.10 -3.23
CA GLN A 79 2.90 -13.80 -4.51
C GLN A 79 1.60 -14.53 -4.78
N GLU A 80 1.21 -14.54 -6.05
CA GLU A 80 0.10 -15.32 -6.57
C GLU A 80 0.58 -16.15 -7.77
N TYR A 81 0.17 -17.41 -7.81
CA TYR A 81 0.41 -18.32 -8.92
C TYR A 81 -0.94 -18.69 -9.53
N TYR A 82 -1.29 -18.06 -10.65
CA TYR A 82 -2.50 -18.38 -11.41
C TYR A 82 -2.29 -19.66 -12.19
N PHE A 83 -3.32 -20.49 -12.23
CA PHE A 83 -3.29 -21.75 -12.99
C PHE A 83 -4.63 -22.03 -13.67
N THR A 84 -4.55 -22.65 -14.83
CA THR A 84 -5.61 -23.44 -15.46
C THR A 84 -5.11 -24.87 -15.47
N GLN A 85 -5.78 -25.76 -14.78
CA GLN A 85 -5.34 -27.16 -14.68
C GLN A 85 -6.44 -28.10 -15.12
N VAL A 86 -6.05 -29.12 -15.90
CA VAL A 86 -6.93 -30.22 -16.30
C VAL A 86 -6.51 -31.45 -15.52
N GLU A 87 -7.46 -32.06 -14.83
CA GLU A 87 -7.25 -33.27 -14.05
C GLU A 87 -8.26 -34.33 -14.43
N THR A 88 -7.90 -35.58 -14.16
CA THR A 88 -8.78 -36.72 -14.38
C THR A 88 -8.96 -37.49 -13.07
N TYR A 89 -10.19 -37.48 -12.59
CA TYR A 89 -10.58 -38.32 -11.46
C TYR A 89 -11.02 -39.67 -11.98
N SER A 90 -10.54 -40.76 -11.39
CA SER A 90 -10.98 -42.12 -11.69
C SER A 90 -11.18 -42.93 -10.42
N LYS A 91 -12.23 -43.73 -10.44
CA LYS A 91 -12.57 -44.63 -9.33
C LYS A 91 -12.83 -46.01 -9.88
N ASP A 92 -12.02 -46.96 -9.41
CA ASP A 92 -12.06 -48.34 -9.84
C ASP A 92 -12.72 -49.23 -8.80
N LYS A 93 -13.58 -50.13 -9.25
CA LYS A 93 -14.20 -51.16 -8.42
C LYS A 93 -14.14 -52.52 -9.12
N LYS A 94 -13.75 -53.54 -8.40
CA LYS A 94 -13.85 -54.94 -8.89
C LYS A 94 -15.21 -55.51 -8.50
N ILE A 95 -15.96 -55.95 -9.52
CA ILE A 95 -17.25 -56.61 -9.34
C ILE A 95 -17.01 -58.11 -9.37
N MET A 96 -17.52 -58.84 -8.36
CA MET A 96 -17.37 -60.27 -8.20
C MET A 96 -15.91 -60.74 -8.33
N PHE A 97 -14.94 -59.91 -7.87
CA PHE A 97 -13.48 -60.18 -7.91
C PHE A 97 -12.83 -60.31 -9.30
N VAL A 98 -13.61 -60.33 -10.39
CA VAL A 98 -13.10 -60.62 -11.75
C VAL A 98 -13.33 -59.45 -12.73
N PHE A 99 -14.47 -58.79 -12.66
CA PHE A 99 -14.83 -57.79 -13.65
C PHE A 99 -14.48 -56.37 -13.15
N PRO A 100 -13.52 -55.66 -13.82
CA PRO A 100 -13.23 -54.27 -13.47
C PRO A 100 -14.36 -53.38 -13.95
N SER A 101 -14.79 -52.48 -13.07
CA SER A 101 -15.70 -51.36 -13.39
C SER A 101 -15.06 -50.07 -12.99
N SER A 102 -14.91 -49.15 -13.95
CA SER A 102 -14.32 -47.85 -13.70
C SER A 102 -15.29 -46.73 -14.05
N SER A 103 -15.37 -45.74 -13.22
CA SER A 103 -16.03 -44.45 -13.47
C SER A 103 -15.08 -43.33 -13.23
N GLY A 104 -15.26 -42.22 -13.94
CA GLY A 104 -14.38 -41.07 -13.80
C GLY A 104 -14.80 -39.92 -14.69
N PHE A 105 -14.17 -38.80 -14.50
CA PHE A 105 -14.38 -37.61 -15.32
C PHE A 105 -13.09 -36.81 -15.46
N THR A 106 -12.96 -36.14 -16.60
CA THR A 106 -11.88 -35.19 -16.86
C THR A 106 -12.46 -33.79 -16.81
N TYR A 107 -11.83 -32.94 -16.05
CA TYR A 107 -12.35 -31.60 -15.76
C TYR A 107 -11.22 -30.56 -15.65
N SER A 108 -11.59 -29.28 -15.73
CA SER A 108 -10.67 -28.19 -15.42
C SER A 108 -11.30 -27.14 -14.56
N TYR A 109 -10.45 -26.44 -13.83
CA TYR A 109 -10.71 -25.20 -13.13
C TYR A 109 -9.57 -24.23 -13.36
N ASP A 110 -9.91 -22.96 -13.27
CA ASP A 110 -8.94 -21.88 -13.06
C ASP A 110 -8.85 -21.58 -11.57
N GLY A 111 -7.70 -21.08 -11.13
CA GLY A 111 -7.50 -20.74 -9.75
C GLY A 111 -6.19 -20.03 -9.48
N ALA A 112 -5.92 -19.80 -8.21
CA ALA A 112 -4.67 -19.20 -7.75
C ALA A 112 -4.18 -19.85 -6.46
N VAL A 113 -2.87 -20.02 -6.36
CA VAL A 113 -2.18 -20.33 -5.10
C VAL A 113 -1.58 -19.06 -4.56
N LEU A 114 -1.94 -18.70 -3.34
CA LEU A 114 -1.52 -17.48 -2.66
C LEU A 114 -0.40 -17.79 -1.66
N ALA A 115 0.73 -17.11 -1.77
CA ALA A 115 1.83 -17.20 -0.82
C ALA A 115 2.09 -15.84 -0.16
N GLY A 116 2.46 -15.86 1.10
CA GLY A 116 2.67 -14.65 1.88
C GLY A 116 3.40 -14.90 3.19
N VAL A 117 3.66 -13.80 3.90
CA VAL A 117 4.39 -13.79 5.17
C VAL A 117 3.46 -13.23 6.26
N ASP A 118 3.50 -13.84 7.44
CA ASP A 118 2.87 -13.27 8.62
C ASP A 118 3.81 -12.24 9.28
N PHE A 119 3.51 -10.98 9.06
CA PHE A 119 4.30 -9.88 9.60
C PHE A 119 4.14 -9.67 11.10
N ALA A 120 3.17 -10.29 11.75
CA ALA A 120 3.07 -10.28 13.21
C ALA A 120 4.26 -10.99 13.87
N GLY A 121 4.91 -11.92 13.16
CA GLY A 121 6.10 -12.62 13.62
C GLY A 121 7.43 -11.92 13.34
N ILE A 122 7.44 -10.75 12.71
CA ILE A 122 8.67 -10.00 12.41
C ILE A 122 9.32 -9.48 13.70
N GLN A 123 10.65 -9.60 13.78
CA GLN A 123 11.47 -9.04 14.86
C GLN A 123 12.45 -8.03 14.28
N ILE A 124 12.56 -6.87 14.92
CA ILE A 124 13.41 -5.76 14.50
C ILE A 124 14.45 -5.46 15.58
N GLU A 125 15.71 -5.38 15.17
CA GLU A 125 16.81 -4.92 16.01
C GLU A 125 17.48 -3.72 15.36
N THR A 126 17.66 -2.64 16.09
CA THR A 126 18.29 -1.41 15.60
C THR A 126 19.60 -1.15 16.32
N ASN A 127 20.68 -1.04 15.57
CA ASN A 127 21.98 -0.61 16.07
C ASN A 127 22.26 0.83 15.60
N ASN A 128 22.22 1.77 16.54
CA ASN A 128 22.42 3.20 16.26
C ASN A 128 23.88 3.57 16.00
N GLU A 129 24.84 2.78 16.50
CA GLU A 129 26.27 3.03 16.30
C GLU A 129 26.70 2.65 14.88
N THR A 130 26.29 1.47 14.42
CA THR A 130 26.60 0.97 13.08
C THR A 130 25.60 1.43 12.03
N LYS A 131 24.54 2.14 12.42
CA LYS A 131 23.43 2.54 11.55
C LYS A 131 22.84 1.34 10.78
N THR A 132 22.57 0.26 11.52
CA THR A 132 22.02 -0.97 10.92
C THR A 132 20.67 -1.31 11.55
N ILE A 133 19.72 -1.68 10.72
CA ILE A 133 18.43 -2.26 11.12
C ILE A 133 18.43 -3.72 10.64
N THR A 134 18.43 -4.64 11.59
CA THR A 134 18.35 -6.07 11.33
C THR A 134 16.91 -6.52 11.43
N VAL A 135 16.41 -7.15 10.38
CA VAL A 135 15.07 -7.68 10.27
C VAL A 135 15.11 -9.19 10.24
N LYS A 136 14.50 -9.83 11.24
CA LYS A 136 14.28 -11.27 11.24
C LYS A 136 12.85 -11.54 10.79
N MET A 137 12.71 -12.10 9.60
CA MET A 137 11.40 -12.37 8.99
C MET A 137 11.01 -13.83 9.14
N PRO A 138 9.72 -14.13 9.39
CA PRO A 138 9.19 -15.47 9.18
C PRO A 138 9.33 -15.87 7.71
N ALA A 139 9.44 -17.17 7.45
CA ALA A 139 9.43 -17.69 6.08
C ALA A 139 8.04 -17.52 5.46
N SER A 140 8.01 -17.37 4.14
CA SER A 140 6.76 -17.39 3.38
C SER A 140 6.10 -18.76 3.42
N GLU A 141 4.78 -18.77 3.48
CA GLU A 141 3.96 -19.97 3.47
C GLU A 141 2.83 -19.84 2.45
N ILE A 142 2.28 -20.99 2.03
CA ILE A 142 1.03 -20.99 1.26
C ILE A 142 -0.11 -20.61 2.20
N GLN A 143 -0.75 -19.50 1.91
CA GLN A 143 -1.85 -18.94 2.71
C GLN A 143 -3.20 -19.48 2.28
N ALA A 144 -3.38 -19.70 0.97
CA ALA A 144 -4.62 -20.25 0.41
C ALA A 144 -4.40 -20.84 -0.97
N VAL A 145 -5.26 -21.77 -1.33
CA VAL A 145 -5.53 -22.16 -2.72
C VAL A 145 -6.97 -21.78 -3.01
N THR A 146 -7.17 -20.98 -4.05
CA THR A 146 -8.51 -20.54 -4.47
C THR A 146 -8.84 -21.16 -5.80
N ILE A 147 -10.06 -21.66 -5.93
CA ILE A 147 -10.59 -22.22 -7.18
C ILE A 147 -11.75 -21.35 -7.63
N ASP A 148 -11.71 -20.91 -8.87
CA ASP A 148 -12.82 -20.21 -9.50
C ASP A 148 -13.85 -21.23 -10.00
N LYS A 149 -14.92 -21.38 -9.23
CA LYS A 149 -15.98 -22.37 -9.50
C LYS A 149 -16.77 -22.08 -10.78
N ASP A 150 -16.76 -20.83 -11.24
CA ASP A 150 -17.46 -20.43 -12.45
C ASP A 150 -16.73 -20.87 -13.73
N THR A 151 -15.46 -21.26 -13.58
CA THR A 151 -14.62 -21.76 -14.69
C THR A 151 -14.65 -23.27 -14.86
N PHE A 152 -15.44 -23.98 -14.03
CA PHE A 152 -15.55 -25.44 -14.10
C PHE A 152 -16.01 -25.94 -15.46
N LYS A 153 -15.22 -26.82 -16.05
CA LYS A 153 -15.54 -27.48 -17.33
C LYS A 153 -15.30 -28.96 -17.22
N VAL A 154 -16.29 -29.76 -17.62
CA VAL A 154 -16.15 -31.19 -17.80
C VAL A 154 -15.90 -31.48 -19.27
N TYR A 155 -14.81 -32.20 -19.58
CA TYR A 155 -14.42 -32.57 -20.94
C TYR A 155 -14.91 -33.95 -21.30
N SER A 156 -14.88 -34.88 -20.33
CA SER A 156 -15.38 -36.23 -20.51
C SER A 156 -15.86 -36.77 -19.17
N GLU A 157 -16.92 -37.57 -19.24
CA GLU A 157 -17.47 -38.29 -18.10
C GLU A 157 -17.78 -39.69 -18.53
N LYS A 158 -17.38 -40.66 -17.72
CA LYS A 158 -17.69 -42.06 -17.85
C LYS A 158 -18.32 -42.55 -16.56
N ASP A 159 -19.59 -42.82 -16.59
CA ASP A 159 -20.31 -43.37 -15.45
C ASP A 159 -20.66 -44.84 -15.68
N SER A 160 -20.50 -45.66 -14.65
CA SER A 160 -20.80 -47.07 -14.70
C SER A 160 -21.95 -47.40 -13.79
N LEU A 161 -22.95 -48.13 -14.29
CA LEU A 161 -24.10 -48.60 -13.50
C LEU A 161 -23.70 -49.37 -12.25
N TRP A 162 -22.52 -50.01 -12.25
CA TRP A 162 -22.02 -50.82 -11.15
C TRP A 162 -21.11 -50.06 -10.16
N ASN A 163 -20.67 -48.85 -10.55
CA ASN A 163 -19.81 -47.99 -9.76
C ASN A 163 -20.13 -46.51 -10.05
N PRO A 164 -21.36 -46.08 -9.81
CA PRO A 164 -21.80 -44.74 -10.20
C PRO A 164 -21.01 -43.64 -9.50
N LEU A 165 -20.80 -42.51 -10.20
CA LEU A 165 -20.25 -41.28 -9.63
C LEU A 165 -21.22 -40.67 -8.62
N LYS A 166 -20.67 -40.15 -7.53
CA LYS A 166 -21.43 -39.50 -6.45
C LYS A 166 -20.88 -38.10 -6.22
N LEU A 167 -21.66 -37.24 -5.60
CA LEU A 167 -21.24 -35.90 -5.22
C LEU A 167 -19.95 -35.89 -4.35
N GLU A 168 -19.78 -36.95 -3.55
CA GLU A 168 -18.59 -37.16 -2.72
C GLU A 168 -17.33 -37.32 -3.58
N ASP A 169 -17.43 -38.00 -4.74
CA ASP A 169 -16.32 -38.18 -5.68
C ASP A 169 -15.85 -36.84 -6.26
N TYR A 170 -16.78 -35.93 -6.53
CA TYR A 170 -16.42 -34.54 -6.95
C TYR A 170 -15.72 -33.73 -5.84
N ASN A 171 -16.16 -33.87 -4.59
CA ASN A 171 -15.49 -33.22 -3.48
C ASN A 171 -14.07 -33.76 -3.26
N VAL A 172 -13.87 -35.06 -3.35
CA VAL A 172 -12.53 -35.67 -3.26
C VAL A 172 -11.65 -35.18 -4.39
N SER A 173 -12.17 -35.12 -5.62
CA SER A 173 -11.41 -34.63 -6.76
C SER A 173 -10.98 -33.17 -6.63
N LEU A 174 -11.77 -32.29 -5.97
CA LEU A 174 -11.38 -30.91 -5.68
C LEU A 174 -10.18 -30.83 -4.73
N VAL A 175 -10.17 -31.65 -3.68
CA VAL A 175 -9.03 -31.69 -2.74
C VAL A 175 -7.76 -32.15 -3.45
N GLU A 176 -7.85 -33.18 -4.30
CA GLU A 176 -6.72 -33.66 -5.10
C GLU A 176 -6.23 -32.59 -6.08
N PHE A 177 -7.15 -31.82 -6.66
CA PHE A 177 -6.86 -30.72 -7.55
C PHE A 177 -6.12 -29.58 -6.83
N GLU A 178 -6.59 -29.16 -5.65
CA GLU A 178 -5.93 -28.15 -4.81
C GLU A 178 -4.52 -28.58 -4.43
N ASP A 179 -4.33 -29.83 -4.04
CA ASP A 179 -3.01 -30.38 -3.71
C ASP A 179 -2.07 -30.40 -4.91
N ALA A 180 -2.57 -30.76 -6.09
CA ALA A 180 -1.78 -30.75 -7.32
C ALA A 180 -1.36 -29.31 -7.70
N ALA A 181 -2.26 -28.33 -7.59
CA ALA A 181 -1.97 -26.93 -7.83
C ALA A 181 -0.92 -26.39 -6.85
N LYS A 182 -1.07 -26.71 -5.56
CA LYS A 182 -0.10 -26.36 -4.51
C LYS A 182 1.28 -26.94 -4.81
N LYS A 183 1.38 -28.21 -5.15
CA LYS A 183 2.64 -28.87 -5.51
C LYS A 183 3.32 -28.20 -6.70
N LYS A 184 2.56 -27.84 -7.75
CA LYS A 184 3.09 -27.12 -8.93
C LYS A 184 3.61 -25.74 -8.56
N ALA A 185 2.86 -24.97 -7.76
CA ALA A 185 3.28 -23.65 -7.31
C ALA A 185 4.57 -23.71 -6.48
N LEU A 186 4.68 -24.67 -5.56
CA LEU A 186 5.87 -24.92 -4.77
C LEU A 186 7.07 -25.30 -5.65
N ALA A 187 6.90 -26.25 -6.57
CA ALA A 187 7.93 -26.61 -7.53
C ALA A 187 8.36 -25.45 -8.44
N GLY A 188 7.43 -24.54 -8.74
CA GLY A 188 7.69 -23.30 -9.45
C GLY A 188 8.38 -22.21 -8.62
N GLY A 189 8.70 -22.45 -7.34
CA GLY A 189 9.44 -21.53 -6.49
C GLY A 189 8.62 -20.33 -5.99
N ILE A 190 7.32 -20.50 -5.78
CA ILE A 190 6.44 -19.42 -5.31
C ILE A 190 6.89 -18.84 -3.96
N LEU A 191 7.36 -19.69 -3.03
CA LEU A 191 7.80 -19.26 -1.70
C LEU A 191 9.06 -18.41 -1.77
N THR A 192 10.03 -18.77 -2.62
CA THR A 192 11.25 -17.97 -2.81
C THR A 192 10.93 -16.59 -3.34
N ARG A 193 10.06 -16.50 -4.35
CA ARG A 193 9.63 -15.18 -4.88
C ARG A 193 8.81 -14.40 -3.86
N SER A 194 8.00 -15.09 -3.06
CA SER A 194 7.24 -14.47 -1.97
C SER A 194 8.16 -13.87 -0.91
N ASP A 195 9.21 -14.58 -0.49
CA ASP A 195 10.22 -14.07 0.45
C ASP A 195 10.98 -12.86 -0.11
N GLU A 196 11.40 -12.92 -1.38
CA GLU A 196 12.10 -11.81 -2.04
C GLU A 196 11.22 -10.55 -2.10
N GLN A 197 9.97 -10.71 -2.48
CA GLN A 197 9.02 -9.62 -2.53
C GLN A 197 8.72 -9.03 -1.15
N ALA A 198 8.52 -9.90 -0.14
CA ALA A 198 8.31 -9.47 1.24
C ALA A 198 9.48 -8.65 1.77
N ARG A 199 10.73 -9.10 1.52
CA ARG A 199 11.95 -8.35 1.89
C ARG A 199 12.04 -7.00 1.19
N SER A 200 11.62 -6.92 -0.08
CA SER A 200 11.58 -5.65 -0.81
C SER A 200 10.59 -4.68 -0.16
N LEU A 201 9.38 -5.13 0.11
CA LEU A 201 8.32 -4.33 0.76
C LEU A 201 8.74 -3.83 2.15
N VAL A 202 9.34 -4.70 2.96
CA VAL A 202 9.86 -4.32 4.29
C VAL A 202 10.97 -3.28 4.17
N ARG A 203 11.88 -3.43 3.22
CA ARG A 203 12.95 -2.45 2.98
C ARG A 203 12.40 -1.10 2.57
N GLU A 204 11.42 -1.08 1.66
CA GLU A 204 10.75 0.14 1.21
C GLU A 204 9.98 0.80 2.36
N PHE A 205 9.25 0.02 3.15
CA PHE A 205 8.54 0.53 4.33
C PHE A 205 9.51 1.19 5.32
N ILE A 206 10.59 0.51 5.71
CA ILE A 206 11.59 1.06 6.61
C ILE A 206 12.22 2.32 6.01
N GLY A 207 12.56 2.31 4.71
CA GLY A 207 13.16 3.45 4.02
C GLY A 207 12.23 4.66 3.91
N SER A 208 10.91 4.47 3.97
CA SER A 208 9.93 5.55 3.96
C SER A 208 9.78 6.27 5.31
N LEU A 209 10.27 5.67 6.39
CA LEU A 209 10.14 6.23 7.73
C LEU A 209 11.14 7.39 7.96
N PRO A 210 10.72 8.48 8.62
CA PRO A 210 11.62 9.58 8.95
C PRO A 210 12.78 9.12 9.85
N GLY A 211 14.01 9.48 9.48
CA GLY A 211 15.21 9.19 10.27
C GLY A 211 15.92 7.88 9.90
N THR A 212 15.32 7.01 9.08
CA THR A 212 15.92 5.74 8.66
C THR A 212 16.83 5.84 7.44
N ALA A 213 16.81 6.97 6.73
CA ALA A 213 17.57 7.17 5.48
C ALA A 213 19.09 6.92 5.59
N SER A 214 19.65 7.00 6.80
CA SER A 214 21.07 6.73 7.07
C SER A 214 21.36 5.30 7.53
N TYR A 215 20.33 4.45 7.61
CA TYR A 215 20.47 3.08 8.07
C TYR A 215 20.52 2.08 6.91
N THR A 216 21.33 1.04 7.11
CA THR A 216 21.37 -0.13 6.21
C THR A 216 20.43 -1.19 6.78
N VAL A 217 19.50 -1.69 5.93
CA VAL A 217 18.57 -2.76 6.31
C VAL A 217 19.15 -4.11 5.91
N THR A 218 19.31 -5.01 6.88
CA THR A 218 19.80 -6.38 6.70
C THR A 218 18.73 -7.39 7.13
N PHE A 219 18.69 -8.55 6.48
CA PHE A 219 17.72 -9.62 6.76
C PHE A 219 18.44 -10.88 7.27
N GLN A 220 17.80 -11.53 8.22
CA GLN A 220 18.21 -12.82 8.79
C GLN A 220 17.09 -13.85 8.65
#